data_e4ba84359f93ccee413d5e68f46d73ca
#
_entry.id   e4ba84359f93ccee413d5e68f46d73ca
#
_cell.length_a   1.000
_cell.length_b   1.000
_cell.length_c   1.000
_cell.angle_alpha   90.00
_cell.angle_beta   90.00
_cell.angle_gamma   90.00
#
_symmetry.space_group_name_H-M   'P 1'
#
loop_
_entity.id
_entity.type
_entity.pdbx_description
1 polymer ?
#
loop_
_entity_poly.entity_id
_entity_poly.type
_entity_poly.pdbx_seq_one_letter_code
_entity_poly.pdbx_strand_id
1 'polypeptide(L)'
;MTGNAADADDLVQETFVRAIKRPPPRTDEPWRLWLVRVAINLSRDLLRQRKRQSYEGQWLPSPIETVPPAFDPPDESGNPATRYDLIESVSFAFLLALEALTPTQRAVLLLRDVFDYSVNETAAALRMSAANVKTTLHRARKAIAEYDRARRPITQELQEQARQVIEKFLGYLFNHDIAGAEALLAKNVRHVSDGGGEFHAARVPVVGREKVLLFNSRLVQIAANNSYAAQSQWRMLNGLPAMVFELPNLPAGFAPRTIMLCQLDRNGQIAQIHSVLASRKLTAVRPIAK
;
A
#
# COMPACT_ATOMS: atom_id res chain seq x y z
N MET A 1 0.30 2.15 -9.98
CA MET A 1 1.56 2.77 -10.45
C MET A 1 2.27 3.55 -9.35
N THR A 2 1.66 4.59 -8.79
CA THR A 2 2.32 5.53 -7.86
C THR A 2 2.40 5.02 -6.43
N GLY A 3 1.50 4.13 -6.03
CA GLY A 3 1.36 3.68 -4.64
C GLY A 3 0.84 4.77 -3.69
N ASN A 4 0.34 5.88 -4.21
CA ASN A 4 -0.25 6.98 -3.44
C ASN A 4 -1.63 7.32 -4.03
N ALA A 5 -2.67 7.36 -3.18
CA ALA A 5 -4.05 7.56 -3.61
C ALA A 5 -4.26 8.98 -4.17
N ALA A 6 -3.80 10.01 -3.46
CA ALA A 6 -3.91 11.40 -3.93
C ALA A 6 -3.23 11.60 -5.29
N ASP A 7 -2.01 11.07 -5.46
CA ASP A 7 -1.33 11.12 -6.77
C ASP A 7 -2.12 10.39 -7.85
N ALA A 8 -2.80 9.28 -7.51
CA ALA A 8 -3.60 8.53 -8.49
C ALA A 8 -4.81 9.34 -8.95
N ASP A 9 -5.51 10.01 -8.04
CA ASP A 9 -6.65 10.88 -8.34
C ASP A 9 -6.22 12.06 -9.23
N ASP A 10 -5.12 12.73 -8.89
CA ASP A 10 -4.57 13.83 -9.69
C ASP A 10 -4.20 13.36 -11.11
N LEU A 11 -3.60 12.18 -11.25
CA LEU A 11 -3.21 11.62 -12.55
C LEU A 11 -4.41 11.19 -13.38
N VAL A 12 -5.47 10.68 -12.77
CA VAL A 12 -6.73 10.37 -13.46
C VAL A 12 -7.36 11.65 -13.99
N GLN A 13 -7.48 12.69 -13.17
CA GLN A 13 -8.00 13.98 -13.58
C GLN A 13 -7.19 14.59 -14.73
N GLU A 14 -5.87 14.63 -14.61
CA GLU A 14 -4.98 15.16 -15.66
C GLU A 14 -5.08 14.34 -16.95
N THR A 15 -5.29 13.02 -16.85
CA THR A 15 -5.50 12.15 -18.02
C THR A 15 -6.77 12.56 -18.79
N PHE A 16 -7.88 12.81 -18.08
CA PHE A 16 -9.13 13.26 -18.71
C PHE A 16 -9.04 14.70 -19.23
N VAL A 17 -8.37 15.60 -18.51
CA VAL A 17 -8.11 16.96 -19.00
C VAL A 17 -7.34 16.92 -20.33
N ARG A 18 -6.33 16.04 -20.44
CA ARG A 18 -5.62 15.83 -21.71
C ARG A 18 -6.49 15.23 -22.80
N ALA A 19 -7.38 14.31 -22.44
CA ALA A 19 -8.32 13.73 -23.40
C ALA A 19 -9.26 14.78 -24.01
N ILE A 20 -9.71 15.74 -23.20
CA ILE A 20 -10.57 16.84 -23.66
C ILE A 20 -9.78 17.85 -24.52
N LYS A 21 -8.58 18.26 -24.06
CA LYS A 21 -7.78 19.28 -24.73
C LYS A 21 -7.10 18.80 -26.00
N ARG A 22 -6.68 17.54 -26.04
CA ARG A 22 -5.92 16.92 -27.13
C ARG A 22 -6.35 15.48 -27.34
N PRO A 23 -7.57 15.24 -27.90
CA PRO A 23 -8.07 13.90 -28.11
C PRO A 23 -7.15 13.10 -29.04
N PRO A 24 -7.25 11.75 -29.04
CA PRO A 24 -6.49 10.93 -29.96
C PRO A 24 -6.85 11.28 -31.41
N PRO A 25 -5.89 11.15 -32.37
CA PRO A 25 -6.13 11.48 -33.77
C PRO A 25 -7.27 10.70 -34.42
N ARG A 26 -7.53 9.48 -33.91
CA ARG A 26 -8.63 8.63 -34.34
C ARG A 26 -9.65 8.55 -33.20
N THR A 27 -10.77 9.21 -33.37
CA THR A 27 -11.88 9.24 -32.41
C THR A 27 -12.88 8.12 -32.57
N ASP A 28 -12.82 7.40 -33.69
CA ASP A 28 -13.60 6.21 -34.05
C ASP A 28 -13.05 4.92 -33.41
N GLU A 29 -11.80 4.93 -32.92
CA GLU A 29 -11.20 3.78 -32.22
C GLU A 29 -11.44 3.88 -30.70
N PRO A 30 -11.48 2.74 -29.96
CA PRO A 30 -11.58 2.76 -28.50
C PRO A 30 -10.44 3.53 -27.84
N TRP A 31 -10.76 4.52 -27.04
CA TRP A 31 -9.78 5.39 -26.37
C TRP A 31 -8.97 4.70 -25.27
N ARG A 32 -9.35 3.48 -24.88
CA ARG A 32 -8.77 2.74 -23.76
C ARG A 32 -7.23 2.72 -23.82
N LEU A 33 -6.64 2.28 -24.93
CA LEU A 33 -5.20 2.18 -25.07
C LEU A 33 -4.51 3.55 -25.02
N TRP A 34 -5.16 4.57 -25.56
CA TRP A 34 -4.64 5.94 -25.53
C TRP A 34 -4.68 6.51 -24.12
N LEU A 35 -5.80 6.38 -23.39
CA LEU A 35 -5.94 6.82 -21.99
C LEU A 35 -4.93 6.13 -21.08
N VAL A 36 -4.80 4.81 -21.20
CA VAL A 36 -3.82 4.02 -20.44
C VAL A 36 -2.40 4.52 -20.71
N ARG A 37 -2.04 4.81 -21.97
CA ARG A 37 -0.74 5.38 -22.33
C ARG A 37 -0.50 6.72 -21.67
N VAL A 38 -1.49 7.62 -21.69
CA VAL A 38 -1.38 8.94 -21.05
C VAL A 38 -1.18 8.79 -19.55
N ALA A 39 -2.02 7.99 -18.88
CA ALA A 39 -1.94 7.74 -17.44
C ALA A 39 -0.59 7.13 -17.02
N ILE A 40 -0.07 6.16 -17.78
CA ILE A 40 1.23 5.55 -17.52
C ILE A 40 2.37 6.55 -17.70
N ASN A 41 2.34 7.37 -18.74
CA ASN A 41 3.39 8.38 -18.96
C ASN A 41 3.41 9.40 -17.83
N LEU A 42 2.25 9.92 -17.43
CA LEU A 42 2.11 10.81 -16.28
C LEU A 42 2.64 10.16 -14.99
N SER A 43 2.26 8.91 -14.75
CA SER A 43 2.75 8.15 -13.58
C SER A 43 4.27 7.98 -13.60
N ARG A 44 4.87 7.70 -14.77
CA ARG A 44 6.33 7.56 -14.91
C ARG A 44 7.05 8.87 -14.65
N ASP A 45 6.50 9.97 -15.13
CA ASP A 45 7.09 11.30 -14.93
C ASP A 45 7.02 11.70 -13.44
N LEU A 46 5.89 11.44 -12.76
CA LEU A 46 5.76 11.61 -11.32
C LEU A 46 6.76 10.77 -10.53
N LEU A 47 6.91 9.47 -10.87
CA LEU A 47 7.88 8.59 -10.20
C LEU A 47 9.32 9.04 -10.42
N ARG A 48 9.66 9.58 -11.60
CA ARG A 48 10.98 10.17 -11.87
C ARG A 48 11.20 11.43 -11.04
N GLN A 49 10.19 12.28 -10.92
CA GLN A 49 10.23 13.47 -10.08
C GLN A 49 10.43 13.10 -8.61
N ARG A 50 9.65 12.14 -8.08
CA ARG A 50 9.78 11.62 -6.71
C ARG A 50 11.20 11.11 -6.44
N LYS A 51 11.80 10.38 -7.38
CA LYS A 51 13.17 9.88 -7.23
C LYS A 51 14.23 10.99 -7.16
N ARG A 52 13.96 12.16 -7.74
CA ARG A 52 14.86 13.34 -7.67
C ARG A 52 14.68 14.12 -6.36
N GLN A 53 13.49 14.06 -5.77
CA GLN A 53 13.19 14.68 -4.49
C GLN A 53 13.60 13.71 -3.38
N SER A 54 14.44 14.17 -2.44
CA SER A 54 14.78 13.37 -1.27
C SER A 54 13.51 13.18 -0.43
N TYR A 55 13.02 11.93 -0.35
CA TYR A 55 11.93 11.59 0.57
C TYR A 55 12.52 11.38 1.96
N GLU A 56 11.98 12.08 2.95
CA GLU A 56 12.49 11.95 4.32
C GLU A 56 11.90 10.71 5.01
N GLY A 57 12.77 9.78 5.41
CA GLY A 57 12.37 8.54 6.07
C GLY A 57 12.01 7.40 5.13
N GLN A 58 11.21 6.46 5.64
CA GLN A 58 10.75 5.29 4.89
C GLN A 58 9.46 5.62 4.13
N TRP A 59 9.41 5.23 2.87
CA TRP A 59 8.21 5.40 2.08
C TRP A 59 7.31 4.17 2.18
N LEU A 60 6.03 4.39 2.48
CA LEU A 60 4.98 3.37 2.48
C LEU A 60 3.86 3.74 1.48
N PRO A 61 3.16 2.78 0.89
CA PRO A 61 1.96 3.06 0.08
C PRO A 61 0.86 3.73 0.88
N SER A 62 -0.05 4.43 0.20
CA SER A 62 -1.28 4.93 0.83
C SER A 62 -2.18 3.76 1.23
N PRO A 63 -2.68 3.73 2.46
CA PRO A 63 -3.79 2.85 2.81
C PRO A 63 -5.04 3.25 2.03
N ILE A 64 -5.80 2.25 1.58
CA ILE A 64 -7.04 2.44 0.81
C ILE A 64 -8.14 1.61 1.46
N GLU A 65 -9.30 2.24 1.74
CA GLU A 65 -10.45 1.50 2.24
C GLU A 65 -10.95 0.48 1.19
N THR A 66 -11.05 -0.78 1.62
CA THR A 66 -11.60 -1.87 0.82
C THR A 66 -12.88 -2.35 1.47
N VAL A 67 -14.00 -1.66 1.19
CA VAL A 67 -15.32 -2.04 1.72
C VAL A 67 -16.02 -2.94 0.71
N PRO A 68 -16.54 -4.12 1.09
CA PRO A 68 -17.54 -4.80 0.26
C PRO A 68 -18.83 -3.94 0.22
N PRO A 69 -19.45 -3.60 -0.92
CA PRO A 69 -19.23 -4.06 -2.29
C PRO A 69 -18.55 -3.03 -3.22
N ALA A 70 -17.75 -2.11 -2.71
CA ALA A 70 -17.06 -1.12 -3.54
C ALA A 70 -15.99 -1.75 -4.48
N PHE A 71 -15.69 -3.00 -4.25
CA PHE A 71 -15.03 -3.91 -5.17
C PHE A 71 -16.02 -4.98 -5.61
N ASP A 72 -17.10 -4.57 -6.28
CA ASP A 72 -17.75 -5.49 -7.18
C ASP A 72 -16.69 -5.88 -8.22
N PRO A 73 -16.23 -7.13 -8.28
CA PRO A 73 -15.34 -7.52 -9.36
C PRO A 73 -16.13 -7.25 -10.64
N PRO A 74 -15.58 -6.48 -11.60
CA PRO A 74 -16.26 -6.31 -12.86
C PRO A 74 -16.46 -7.71 -13.44
N ASP A 75 -17.72 -8.15 -13.48
CA ASP A 75 -18.19 -9.38 -14.08
C ASP A 75 -17.51 -10.68 -13.65
N GLU A 76 -18.31 -11.71 -13.37
CA GLU A 76 -17.90 -13.08 -13.05
C GLU A 76 -17.04 -13.79 -14.13
N SER A 77 -16.63 -13.06 -15.15
CA SER A 77 -15.61 -13.47 -16.08
C SER A 77 -14.20 -13.32 -15.49
N GLY A 78 -14.02 -13.69 -14.23
CA GLY A 78 -12.70 -13.80 -13.61
C GLY A 78 -11.81 -14.64 -14.53
N ASN A 79 -11.09 -13.97 -15.43
CA ASN A 79 -10.20 -14.65 -16.36
C ASN A 79 -9.08 -15.29 -15.54
N PRO A 80 -9.02 -16.64 -15.45
CA PRO A 80 -7.98 -17.33 -14.68
C PRO A 80 -6.58 -17.07 -15.21
N ALA A 81 -6.44 -16.27 -16.27
CA ALA A 81 -5.18 -15.88 -16.87
C ALA A 81 -4.44 -14.74 -16.14
N THR A 82 -5.08 -13.99 -15.24
CA THR A 82 -4.39 -12.96 -14.46
C THR A 82 -3.54 -13.60 -13.36
N ARG A 83 -2.28 -13.18 -13.26
CA ARG A 83 -1.35 -13.68 -12.22
C ARG A 83 -1.74 -13.19 -10.82
N TYR A 84 -2.33 -12.03 -10.74
CA TYR A 84 -2.80 -11.38 -9.51
C TYR A 84 -4.26 -10.98 -9.68
N ASP A 85 -5.08 -11.31 -8.70
CA ASP A 85 -6.45 -10.83 -8.69
C ASP A 85 -6.51 -9.32 -8.32
N LEU A 86 -7.68 -8.71 -8.48
CA LEU A 86 -7.85 -7.29 -8.24
C LEU A 86 -7.62 -6.94 -6.76
N ILE A 87 -8.07 -7.78 -5.82
CA ILE A 87 -7.90 -7.57 -4.38
C ILE A 87 -6.42 -7.68 -4.02
N GLU A 88 -5.73 -8.69 -4.55
CA GLU A 88 -4.29 -8.83 -4.34
C GLU A 88 -3.51 -7.63 -4.90
N SER A 89 -3.93 -7.11 -6.07
CA SER A 89 -3.24 -5.98 -6.72
C SER A 89 -3.29 -4.66 -5.94
N VAL A 90 -4.23 -4.53 -5.02
CA VAL A 90 -4.33 -3.40 -4.09
C VAL A 90 -3.82 -3.73 -2.69
N SER A 91 -3.38 -4.97 -2.45
CA SER A 91 -2.81 -5.35 -1.16
C SER A 91 -1.59 -4.51 -0.81
N PHE A 92 -1.43 -4.20 0.47
CA PHE A 92 -0.30 -3.38 0.92
C PHE A 92 1.05 -4.05 0.62
N ALA A 93 1.11 -5.39 0.74
CA ALA A 93 2.29 -6.19 0.42
C ALA A 93 2.66 -6.12 -1.06
N PHE A 94 1.67 -6.21 -1.97
CA PHE A 94 1.90 -6.06 -3.40
C PHE A 94 2.38 -4.66 -3.77
N LEU A 95 1.73 -3.62 -3.22
CA LEU A 95 2.13 -2.24 -3.44
C LEU A 95 3.57 -1.97 -2.99
N LEU A 96 3.98 -2.55 -1.85
CA LEU A 96 5.38 -2.50 -1.39
C LEU A 96 6.32 -3.23 -2.34
N ALA A 97 5.94 -4.41 -2.83
CA ALA A 97 6.75 -5.17 -3.78
C ALA A 97 7.00 -4.40 -5.08
N LEU A 98 6.00 -3.61 -5.53
CA LEU A 98 6.15 -2.76 -6.71
C LEU A 98 7.25 -1.70 -6.55
N GLU A 99 7.62 -1.29 -5.33
CA GLU A 99 8.68 -0.30 -5.12
C GLU A 99 10.07 -0.82 -5.50
N ALA A 100 10.27 -2.14 -5.55
CA ALA A 100 11.50 -2.75 -6.08
C ALA A 100 11.63 -2.61 -7.61
N LEU A 101 10.57 -2.18 -8.32
CA LEU A 101 10.52 -2.12 -9.76
C LEU A 101 10.84 -0.72 -10.30
N THR A 102 11.55 -0.68 -11.42
CA THR A 102 11.62 0.56 -12.19
C THR A 102 10.23 0.95 -12.72
N PRO A 103 9.96 2.24 -13.02
CA PRO A 103 8.66 2.66 -13.54
C PRO A 103 8.20 1.89 -14.79
N THR A 104 9.13 1.51 -15.65
CA THR A 104 8.82 0.71 -16.86
C THR A 104 8.48 -0.74 -16.51
N GLN A 105 9.25 -1.36 -15.62
CA GLN A 105 8.94 -2.72 -15.14
C GLN A 105 7.59 -2.78 -14.44
N ARG A 106 7.29 -1.79 -13.60
CA ARG A 106 5.99 -1.66 -12.91
C ARG A 106 4.84 -1.54 -13.91
N ALA A 107 4.97 -0.70 -14.93
CA ALA A 107 3.96 -0.55 -15.98
C ALA A 107 3.72 -1.85 -16.75
N VAL A 108 4.80 -2.53 -17.18
CA VAL A 108 4.69 -3.80 -17.90
C VAL A 108 4.05 -4.88 -17.01
N LEU A 109 4.46 -5.00 -15.74
CA LEU A 109 3.90 -5.98 -14.82
C LEU A 109 2.40 -5.75 -14.60
N LEU A 110 1.99 -4.51 -14.32
CA LEU A 110 0.58 -4.18 -14.08
C LEU A 110 -0.28 -4.48 -15.32
N LEU A 111 0.16 -4.05 -16.51
CA LEU A 111 -0.61 -4.31 -17.72
C LEU A 111 -0.76 -5.80 -18.01
N ARG A 112 0.33 -6.59 -17.83
CA ARG A 112 0.34 -8.01 -18.16
C ARG A 112 -0.26 -8.91 -17.11
N ASP A 113 0.05 -8.66 -15.84
CA ASP A 113 -0.21 -9.61 -14.75
C ASP A 113 -1.42 -9.24 -13.89
N VAL A 114 -1.89 -7.97 -14.00
CA VAL A 114 -3.08 -7.48 -13.29
C VAL A 114 -4.22 -7.19 -14.25
N PHE A 115 -3.95 -6.47 -15.35
CA PHE A 115 -5.00 -6.00 -16.27
C PHE A 115 -5.15 -6.86 -17.54
N ASP A 116 -4.44 -7.98 -17.63
CA ASP A 116 -4.50 -8.98 -18.71
C ASP A 116 -4.33 -8.43 -20.14
N TYR A 117 -3.57 -7.35 -20.29
CA TYR A 117 -3.20 -6.88 -21.64
C TYR A 117 -2.30 -7.90 -22.33
N SER A 118 -2.55 -8.20 -23.59
CA SER A 118 -1.65 -9.01 -24.41
C SER A 118 -0.25 -8.35 -24.54
N VAL A 119 0.76 -9.13 -24.97
CA VAL A 119 2.10 -8.58 -25.25
C VAL A 119 2.02 -7.45 -26.28
N ASN A 120 1.18 -7.60 -27.32
CA ASN A 120 1.04 -6.63 -28.40
C ASN A 120 0.34 -5.35 -27.92
N GLU A 121 -0.72 -5.46 -27.13
CA GLU A 121 -1.39 -4.29 -26.54
C GLU A 121 -0.47 -3.55 -25.57
N THR A 122 0.29 -4.29 -24.74
CA THR A 122 1.29 -3.70 -23.84
C THR A 122 2.38 -2.98 -24.63
N ALA A 123 2.87 -3.59 -25.72
CA ALA A 123 3.86 -2.99 -26.62
C ALA A 123 3.33 -1.70 -27.25
N ALA A 124 2.08 -1.71 -27.72
CA ALA A 124 1.40 -0.54 -28.28
C ALA A 124 1.18 0.55 -27.23
N ALA A 125 0.71 0.19 -26.03
CA ALA A 125 0.47 1.15 -24.93
C ALA A 125 1.76 1.85 -24.47
N LEU A 126 2.87 1.12 -24.37
CA LEU A 126 4.15 1.62 -23.86
C LEU A 126 5.13 2.09 -24.96
N ARG A 127 4.77 1.98 -26.22
CA ARG A 127 5.66 2.23 -27.39
C ARG A 127 6.97 1.46 -27.29
N MET A 128 6.86 0.15 -27.07
CA MET A 128 7.98 -0.79 -26.94
C MET A 128 7.83 -1.89 -27.98
N SER A 129 8.91 -2.60 -28.29
CA SER A 129 8.80 -3.84 -29.07
C SER A 129 8.25 -4.99 -28.21
N ALA A 130 7.57 -5.96 -28.83
CA ALA A 130 7.08 -7.16 -28.16
C ALA A 130 8.19 -7.94 -27.42
N ALA A 131 9.38 -8.01 -28.02
CA ALA A 131 10.56 -8.63 -27.40
C ALA A 131 10.97 -7.90 -26.13
N ASN A 132 10.98 -6.56 -26.15
CA ASN A 132 11.32 -5.75 -24.98
C ASN A 132 10.27 -5.87 -23.87
N VAL A 133 8.97 -5.96 -24.19
CA VAL A 133 7.91 -6.26 -23.21
C VAL A 133 8.18 -7.59 -22.51
N LYS A 134 8.46 -8.67 -23.25
CA LYS A 134 8.76 -10.00 -22.68
C LYS A 134 9.98 -9.97 -21.75
N THR A 135 11.07 -9.34 -22.18
CA THR A 135 12.30 -9.22 -21.38
C THR A 135 12.07 -8.38 -20.12
N THR A 136 11.34 -7.27 -20.24
CA THR A 136 11.03 -6.39 -19.11
C THR A 136 10.12 -7.08 -18.10
N LEU A 137 9.11 -7.82 -18.55
CA LEU A 137 8.24 -8.62 -17.69
C LEU A 137 9.02 -9.69 -16.92
N HIS A 138 9.90 -10.41 -17.61
CA HIS A 138 10.76 -11.42 -16.96
C HIS A 138 11.60 -10.79 -15.85
N ARG A 139 12.24 -9.64 -16.10
CA ARG A 139 13.02 -8.91 -15.09
C ARG A 139 12.15 -8.41 -13.95
N ALA A 140 10.93 -7.90 -14.22
CA ALA A 140 10.00 -7.46 -13.21
C ALA A 140 9.60 -8.59 -12.27
N ARG A 141 9.18 -9.75 -12.83
CA ARG A 141 8.80 -10.93 -12.04
C ARG A 141 9.97 -11.45 -11.19
N LYS A 142 11.20 -11.43 -11.76
CA LYS A 142 12.41 -11.81 -11.00
C LYS A 142 12.64 -10.86 -9.82
N ALA A 143 12.43 -9.56 -9.99
CA ALA A 143 12.64 -8.57 -8.93
C ALA A 143 11.64 -8.70 -7.76
N ILE A 144 10.40 -9.20 -8.01
CA ILE A 144 9.40 -9.43 -6.97
C ILE A 144 9.24 -10.92 -6.60
N ALA A 145 10.20 -11.76 -6.97
CA ALA A 145 10.10 -13.21 -6.74
C ALA A 145 10.01 -13.59 -5.25
N GLU A 146 10.55 -12.77 -4.34
CA GLU A 146 10.43 -12.98 -2.90
C GLU A 146 8.98 -12.75 -2.45
N TYR A 147 8.35 -11.68 -2.90
CA TYR A 147 6.93 -11.44 -2.70
C TYR A 147 6.10 -12.62 -3.22
N ASP A 148 6.31 -13.05 -4.47
CA ASP A 148 5.56 -14.15 -5.08
C ASP A 148 5.65 -15.45 -4.28
N ARG A 149 6.81 -15.73 -3.67
CA ARG A 149 7.00 -16.92 -2.82
C ARG A 149 6.36 -16.79 -1.45
N ALA A 150 6.33 -15.58 -0.91
CA ALA A 150 5.83 -15.30 0.44
C ALA A 150 4.35 -14.92 0.49
N ARG A 151 3.77 -14.50 -0.64
CA ARG A 151 2.39 -14.02 -0.71
C ARG A 151 1.40 -15.06 -0.19
N ARG A 152 0.36 -14.57 0.45
CA ARG A 152 -0.79 -15.37 0.90
C ARG A 152 -2.06 -14.77 0.28
N PRO A 153 -2.95 -15.58 -0.28
CA PRO A 153 -4.27 -15.11 -0.69
C PRO A 153 -4.98 -14.42 0.48
N ILE A 154 -5.66 -13.32 0.19
CA ILE A 154 -6.47 -12.62 1.19
C ILE A 154 -7.78 -13.39 1.31
N THR A 155 -7.87 -14.25 2.33
CA THR A 155 -9.06 -15.00 2.66
C THR A 155 -9.73 -14.44 3.90
N GLN A 156 -10.99 -14.80 4.12
CA GLN A 156 -11.72 -14.40 5.30
C GLN A 156 -11.06 -14.92 6.59
N GLU A 157 -10.47 -16.15 6.55
CA GLU A 157 -9.73 -16.71 7.68
C GLU A 157 -8.48 -15.87 8.00
N LEU A 158 -7.74 -15.44 6.96
CA LEU A 158 -6.57 -14.57 7.16
C LEU A 158 -6.96 -13.22 7.74
N GLN A 159 -8.07 -12.64 7.28
CA GLN A 159 -8.59 -11.38 7.80
C GLN A 159 -8.95 -11.50 9.29
N GLU A 160 -9.69 -12.53 9.66
CA GLU A 160 -10.08 -12.76 11.05
C GLU A 160 -8.87 -13.06 11.94
N GLN A 161 -7.93 -13.90 11.47
CA GLN A 161 -6.68 -14.16 12.17
C GLN A 161 -5.88 -12.87 12.41
N ALA A 162 -5.74 -12.06 11.38
CA ALA A 162 -5.01 -10.78 11.47
C ALA A 162 -5.69 -9.85 12.48
N ARG A 163 -7.03 -9.72 12.44
CA ARG A 163 -7.78 -8.90 13.38
C ARG A 163 -7.53 -9.35 14.84
N GLN A 164 -7.67 -10.64 15.12
CA GLN A 164 -7.48 -11.18 16.46
C GLN A 164 -6.06 -11.00 16.99
N VAL A 165 -5.04 -11.21 16.13
CA VAL A 165 -3.64 -11.06 16.53
C VAL A 165 -3.31 -9.58 16.81
N ILE A 166 -3.79 -8.65 15.98
CA ILE A 166 -3.57 -7.21 16.18
C ILE A 166 -4.29 -6.74 17.46
N GLU A 167 -5.53 -7.20 17.67
CA GLU A 167 -6.31 -6.85 18.87
C GLU A 167 -5.60 -7.32 20.15
N LYS A 168 -5.13 -8.56 20.19
CA LYS A 168 -4.35 -9.08 21.32
C LYS A 168 -3.05 -8.31 21.54
N PHE A 169 -2.33 -8.02 20.44
CA PHE A 169 -1.06 -7.27 20.51
C PHE A 169 -1.27 -5.87 21.12
N LEU A 170 -2.27 -5.14 20.64
CA LEU A 170 -2.62 -3.83 21.20
C LEU A 170 -3.08 -3.95 22.65
N GLY A 171 -3.93 -4.93 22.98
CA GLY A 171 -4.40 -5.19 24.34
C GLY A 171 -3.23 -5.44 25.30
N TYR A 172 -2.27 -6.26 24.92
CA TYR A 172 -1.06 -6.51 25.73
C TYR A 172 -0.21 -5.25 25.92
N LEU A 173 -0.04 -4.44 24.87
CA LEU A 173 0.69 -3.18 24.99
C LEU A 173 0.00 -2.19 25.93
N PHE A 174 -1.33 -2.05 25.86
CA PHE A 174 -2.11 -1.16 26.74
C PHE A 174 -2.09 -1.64 28.19
N ASN A 175 -2.07 -2.94 28.43
CA ASN A 175 -2.00 -3.54 29.76
C ASN A 175 -0.56 -3.73 30.28
N HIS A 176 0.45 -3.25 29.53
CA HIS A 176 1.87 -3.41 29.87
C HIS A 176 2.32 -4.89 30.00
N ASP A 177 1.60 -5.82 29.37
CA ASP A 177 2.01 -7.22 29.28
C ASP A 177 3.01 -7.43 28.13
N ILE A 178 4.28 -7.16 28.45
CA ILE A 178 5.39 -7.26 27.50
C ILE A 178 5.59 -8.70 27.02
N ALA A 179 5.45 -9.71 27.91
CA ALA A 179 5.64 -11.10 27.55
C ALA A 179 4.55 -11.59 26.58
N GLY A 180 3.28 -11.24 26.83
CA GLY A 180 2.18 -11.54 25.93
C GLY A 180 2.34 -10.88 24.57
N ALA A 181 2.74 -9.59 24.54
CA ALA A 181 3.01 -8.89 23.30
C ALA A 181 4.18 -9.50 22.51
N GLU A 182 5.27 -9.90 23.20
CA GLU A 182 6.44 -10.52 22.58
C GLU A 182 6.12 -11.84 21.89
N ALA A 183 5.28 -12.67 22.52
CA ALA A 183 4.89 -13.97 21.98
C ALA A 183 4.17 -13.89 20.61
N LEU A 184 3.51 -12.76 20.34
CA LEU A 184 2.82 -12.51 19.07
C LEU A 184 3.76 -12.03 17.95
N LEU A 185 5.00 -11.63 18.26
CA LEU A 185 5.93 -11.10 17.27
C LEU A 185 6.82 -12.21 16.67
N ALA A 186 7.02 -12.20 15.37
CA ALA A 186 8.03 -13.02 14.72
C ALA A 186 9.45 -12.61 15.16
N LYS A 187 10.40 -13.55 15.16
CA LYS A 187 11.79 -13.27 15.59
C LYS A 187 12.43 -12.06 14.90
N ASN A 188 12.19 -11.93 13.60
CA ASN A 188 12.73 -10.86 12.74
C ASN A 188 11.68 -9.80 12.43
N VAL A 189 10.72 -9.55 13.33
CA VAL A 189 9.69 -8.55 13.16
C VAL A 189 10.29 -7.18 12.81
N ARG A 190 9.61 -6.45 11.94
CA ARG A 190 10.02 -5.10 11.53
C ARG A 190 8.86 -4.13 11.72
N HIS A 191 9.16 -2.96 12.26
CA HIS A 191 8.23 -1.83 12.27
C HIS A 191 8.77 -0.75 11.34
N VAL A 192 7.98 -0.36 10.36
CA VAL A 192 8.29 0.69 9.38
C VAL A 192 7.27 1.80 9.54
N SER A 193 7.75 3.03 9.70
CA SER A 193 6.90 4.22 9.88
C SER A 193 7.16 5.22 8.77
N ASP A 194 6.08 5.79 8.24
CA ASP A 194 6.13 6.81 7.21
C ASP A 194 5.46 8.10 7.68
N GLY A 195 6.27 9.07 8.09
CA GLY A 195 5.83 10.40 8.53
C GLY A 195 5.82 11.45 7.40
N GLY A 196 6.29 11.12 6.19
CA GLY A 196 6.30 12.02 5.03
C GLY A 196 7.17 13.28 5.20
N GLY A 197 8.05 13.32 6.19
CA GLY A 197 8.76 14.54 6.60
C GLY A 197 7.90 15.54 7.39
N GLU A 198 6.60 15.24 7.58
CA GLU A 198 5.66 16.08 8.33
C GLU A 198 5.71 15.79 9.83
N PHE A 199 5.86 14.50 10.18
CA PHE A 199 5.76 14.01 11.56
C PHE A 199 6.97 13.18 11.98
N HIS A 200 7.20 13.11 13.29
CA HIS A 200 8.20 12.23 13.88
C HIS A 200 7.90 10.77 13.54
N ALA A 201 8.80 10.14 12.82
CA ALA A 201 8.74 8.74 12.43
C ALA A 201 10.13 8.11 12.50
N ALA A 202 10.19 6.80 12.67
CA ALA A 202 11.46 6.08 12.61
C ALA A 202 12.06 6.21 11.21
N ARG A 203 13.23 6.85 11.09
CA ARG A 203 13.91 7.08 9.78
C ARG A 203 14.40 5.79 9.13
N VAL A 204 14.61 4.75 9.92
CA VAL A 204 15.00 3.40 9.49
C VAL A 204 14.07 2.37 10.13
N PRO A 205 13.87 1.20 9.51
CA PRO A 205 13.05 0.16 10.10
C PRO A 205 13.56 -0.23 11.49
N VAL A 206 12.66 -0.32 12.47
CA VAL A 206 12.94 -0.90 13.79
C VAL A 206 12.86 -2.42 13.65
N VAL A 207 13.95 -3.14 13.96
CA VAL A 207 14.05 -4.59 13.70
C VAL A 207 14.31 -5.36 14.99
N GLY A 208 13.59 -6.47 15.15
CA GLY A 208 13.69 -7.39 16.27
C GLY A 208 12.68 -7.11 17.37
N ARG A 209 12.27 -8.18 18.08
CA ARG A 209 11.18 -8.16 19.08
C ARG A 209 11.38 -7.07 20.13
N GLU A 210 12.49 -7.08 20.79
CA GLU A 210 12.81 -6.14 21.88
C GLU A 210 12.68 -4.67 21.43
N LYS A 211 13.30 -4.31 20.30
CA LYS A 211 13.27 -2.94 19.79
C LYS A 211 11.86 -2.52 19.32
N VAL A 212 11.14 -3.44 18.67
CA VAL A 212 9.77 -3.19 18.22
C VAL A 212 8.83 -3.04 19.40
N LEU A 213 8.97 -3.85 20.46
CA LEU A 213 8.20 -3.71 21.70
C LEU A 213 8.48 -2.37 22.39
N LEU A 214 9.75 -2.04 22.60
CA LEU A 214 10.15 -0.78 23.22
C LEU A 214 9.60 0.42 22.45
N PHE A 215 9.68 0.39 21.10
CA PHE A 215 9.17 1.44 20.24
C PHE A 215 7.66 1.60 20.37
N ASN A 216 6.89 0.50 20.24
CA ASN A 216 5.44 0.55 20.33
C ASN A 216 4.93 0.89 21.74
N SER A 217 5.58 0.38 22.81
CA SER A 217 5.24 0.74 24.19
C SER A 217 5.42 2.24 24.46
N ARG A 218 6.48 2.85 23.92
CA ARG A 218 6.69 4.31 24.01
C ARG A 218 5.58 5.09 23.28
N LEU A 219 5.16 4.64 22.09
CA LEU A 219 4.06 5.27 21.37
C LEU A 219 2.76 5.20 22.16
N VAL A 220 2.44 4.05 22.77
CA VAL A 220 1.26 3.89 23.62
C VAL A 220 1.33 4.82 24.84
N GLN A 221 2.46 4.93 25.52
CA GLN A 221 2.66 5.85 26.65
C GLN A 221 2.46 7.32 26.24
N ILE A 222 3.02 7.73 25.08
CA ILE A 222 2.83 9.10 24.58
C ILE A 222 1.35 9.37 24.32
N ALA A 223 0.66 8.44 23.67
CA ALA A 223 -0.77 8.57 23.43
C ALA A 223 -1.58 8.64 24.73
N ALA A 224 -1.33 7.75 25.67
CA ALA A 224 -2.03 7.70 26.96
C ALA A 224 -1.84 8.99 27.78
N ASN A 225 -0.63 9.57 27.75
CA ASN A 225 -0.32 10.75 28.56
C ASN A 225 -0.81 12.07 27.95
N ASN A 226 -1.05 12.12 26.64
CA ASN A 226 -1.29 13.39 25.93
C ASN A 226 -2.62 13.46 25.17
N SER A 227 -3.30 12.34 24.93
CA SER A 227 -4.50 12.34 24.12
C SER A 227 -5.75 11.96 24.91
N TYR A 228 -6.43 12.96 25.46
CA TYR A 228 -7.66 12.78 26.26
C TYR A 228 -8.87 12.31 25.43
N ALA A 229 -8.87 12.50 24.12
CA ALA A 229 -9.94 12.14 23.20
C ALA A 229 -9.45 11.18 22.13
N ALA A 230 -8.54 10.27 22.51
CA ALA A 230 -8.04 9.23 21.61
C ALA A 230 -9.20 8.35 21.13
N GLN A 231 -9.29 8.18 19.82
CA GLN A 231 -10.26 7.28 19.19
C GLN A 231 -9.51 6.27 18.36
N SER A 232 -10.04 5.04 18.32
CA SER A 232 -9.53 4.02 17.43
C SER A 232 -10.69 3.29 16.75
N GLN A 233 -10.50 2.93 15.50
CA GLN A 233 -11.51 2.21 14.72
C GLN A 233 -10.87 1.19 13.80
N TRP A 234 -11.45 0.00 13.75
CA TRP A 234 -11.15 -1.01 12.76
C TRP A 234 -11.62 -0.58 11.37
N ARG A 235 -10.76 -0.75 10.39
CA ARG A 235 -11.08 -0.56 8.97
C ARG A 235 -10.50 -1.71 8.15
N MET A 236 -11.18 -2.04 7.07
CA MET A 236 -10.59 -2.92 6.06
C MET A 236 -9.77 -2.06 5.10
N LEU A 237 -8.46 -2.17 5.17
CA LEU A 237 -7.55 -1.40 4.33
C LEU A 237 -6.68 -2.33 3.52
N ASN A 238 -6.65 -2.12 2.22
CA ASN A 238 -5.86 -2.94 1.30
C ASN A 238 -6.15 -4.45 1.44
N GLY A 239 -7.41 -4.80 1.67
CA GLY A 239 -7.88 -6.17 1.84
C GLY A 239 -7.67 -6.80 3.23
N LEU A 240 -7.00 -6.14 4.16
CA LEU A 240 -6.74 -6.65 5.50
C LEU A 240 -7.27 -5.69 6.58
N PRO A 241 -7.60 -6.22 7.79
CA PRO A 241 -7.96 -5.38 8.91
C PRO A 241 -6.77 -4.53 9.36
N ALA A 242 -7.05 -3.27 9.61
CA ALA A 242 -6.09 -2.29 10.08
C ALA A 242 -6.72 -1.42 11.17
N MET A 243 -5.89 -0.82 12.01
CA MET A 243 -6.34 0.10 13.04
C MET A 243 -6.07 1.54 12.61
N VAL A 244 -7.12 2.34 12.62
CA VAL A 244 -7.04 3.80 12.47
C VAL A 244 -7.07 4.41 13.86
N PHE A 245 -6.10 5.25 14.17
CA PHE A 245 -6.04 6.04 15.41
C PHE A 245 -6.22 7.52 15.08
N GLU A 246 -7.08 8.19 15.81
CA GLU A 246 -7.15 9.65 15.87
C GLU A 246 -6.79 10.10 17.29
N LEU A 247 -5.70 10.83 17.38
CA LEU A 247 -5.00 11.18 18.61
C LEU A 247 -4.87 12.71 18.69
N PRO A 248 -5.97 13.43 18.92
CA PRO A 248 -5.90 14.89 19.08
C PRO A 248 -5.05 15.24 20.31
N ASN A 249 -4.50 16.43 20.30
CA ASN A 249 -3.73 16.99 21.42
C ASN A 249 -2.37 16.33 21.71
N LEU A 250 -1.81 15.59 20.75
CA LEU A 250 -0.42 15.13 20.88
C LEU A 250 0.57 16.30 20.83
N PRO A 251 1.79 16.14 21.40
CA PRO A 251 2.85 17.14 21.29
C PRO A 251 3.20 17.46 19.84
N ALA A 252 3.76 18.65 19.61
CA ALA A 252 4.20 19.09 18.29
C ALA A 252 5.14 18.05 17.64
N GLY A 253 4.94 17.81 16.35
CA GLY A 253 5.69 16.81 15.58
C GLY A 253 5.11 15.40 15.63
N PHE A 254 4.12 15.11 16.48
CA PHE A 254 3.39 13.84 16.44
C PHE A 254 2.16 13.96 15.54
N ALA A 255 1.88 12.89 14.79
CA ALA A 255 0.74 12.87 13.89
C ALA A 255 -0.58 12.75 14.66
N PRO A 256 -1.56 13.62 14.41
CA PRO A 256 -2.88 13.51 15.04
C PRO A 256 -3.68 12.31 14.52
N ARG A 257 -3.23 11.71 13.43
CA ARG A 257 -3.83 10.54 12.80
C ARG A 257 -2.76 9.56 12.36
N THR A 258 -2.97 8.29 12.69
CA THR A 258 -2.05 7.20 12.33
C THR A 258 -2.84 5.98 11.91
N ILE A 259 -2.37 5.30 10.88
CA ILE A 259 -2.91 4.02 10.45
C ILE A 259 -1.87 2.94 10.67
N MET A 260 -2.25 1.88 11.38
CA MET A 260 -1.41 0.72 11.63
C MET A 260 -1.94 -0.48 10.84
N LEU A 261 -1.08 -1.06 10.02
CA LEU A 261 -1.30 -2.31 9.29
C LEU A 261 -0.28 -3.36 9.77
N CYS A 262 -0.70 -4.61 9.88
CA CYS A 262 0.19 -5.70 10.22
C CYS A 262 0.15 -6.80 9.17
N GLN A 263 1.30 -7.42 8.93
CA GLN A 263 1.43 -8.60 8.11
C GLN A 263 1.85 -9.78 8.98
N LEU A 264 1.12 -10.90 8.86
CA LEU A 264 1.43 -12.12 9.57
C LEU A 264 2.31 -13.03 8.71
N ASP A 265 3.23 -13.73 9.36
CA ASP A 265 3.97 -14.83 8.76
C ASP A 265 3.11 -16.10 8.65
N ARG A 266 3.71 -17.20 8.16
CA ARG A 266 3.02 -18.48 8.03
C ARG A 266 2.65 -19.13 9.36
N ASN A 267 3.28 -18.71 10.46
CA ASN A 267 3.00 -19.17 11.81
C ASN A 267 1.92 -18.34 12.51
N GLY A 268 1.37 -17.33 11.84
CA GLY A 268 0.40 -16.39 12.41
C GLY A 268 1.00 -15.34 13.33
N GLN A 269 2.34 -15.17 13.35
CA GLN A 269 3.01 -14.13 14.12
C GLN A 269 3.13 -12.84 13.30
N ILE A 270 3.13 -11.69 13.96
CA ILE A 270 3.34 -10.39 13.34
C ILE A 270 4.78 -10.30 12.83
N ALA A 271 4.95 -10.35 11.52
CA ALA A 271 6.25 -10.22 10.86
C ALA A 271 6.57 -8.76 10.48
N GLN A 272 5.54 -7.97 10.14
CA GLN A 272 5.71 -6.57 9.81
C GLN A 272 4.59 -5.72 10.41
N ILE A 273 4.95 -4.56 10.94
CA ILE A 273 4.05 -3.49 11.35
C ILE A 273 4.37 -2.29 10.46
N HIS A 274 3.36 -1.71 9.85
CA HIS A 274 3.47 -0.50 9.05
C HIS A 274 2.62 0.60 9.67
N SER A 275 3.23 1.74 9.97
CA SER A 275 2.54 2.92 10.46
C SER A 275 2.60 4.03 9.43
N VAL A 276 1.46 4.41 8.87
CA VAL A 276 1.35 5.52 7.92
C VAL A 276 0.78 6.73 8.64
N LEU A 277 1.58 7.81 8.66
CA LEU A 277 1.28 9.05 9.36
C LEU A 277 1.17 10.24 8.40
N ALA A 278 1.87 10.20 7.26
CA ALA A 278 1.93 11.27 6.26
C ALA A 278 0.52 11.68 5.79
N SER A 279 0.11 12.92 6.03
CA SER A 279 -1.26 13.41 5.80
C SER A 279 -1.73 13.18 4.36
N ARG A 280 -0.87 13.41 3.37
CA ARG A 280 -1.18 13.22 1.95
C ARG A 280 -1.44 11.74 1.57
N LYS A 281 -1.03 10.79 2.41
CA LYS A 281 -1.26 9.35 2.18
C LYS A 281 -2.53 8.83 2.81
N LEU A 282 -3.15 9.60 3.70
CA LEU A 282 -4.34 9.20 4.45
C LEU A 282 -5.65 9.69 3.82
N THR A 283 -5.59 10.33 2.65
CA THR A 283 -6.75 10.94 1.99
C THR A 283 -7.82 9.93 1.56
N ALA A 284 -7.42 8.69 1.25
CA ALA A 284 -8.32 7.62 0.85
C ALA A 284 -8.93 6.84 2.02
N VAL A 285 -8.70 7.28 3.27
CA VAL A 285 -9.28 6.69 4.47
C VAL A 285 -10.09 7.74 5.20
N ARG A 286 -11.39 7.48 5.38
CA ARG A 286 -12.30 8.44 6.01
C ARG A 286 -11.92 8.71 7.48
N PRO A 287 -12.12 9.93 7.99
CA PRO A 287 -12.01 10.21 9.42
C PRO A 287 -12.93 9.31 10.26
N ILE A 288 -12.57 9.08 11.52
CA ILE A 288 -13.47 8.46 12.48
C ILE A 288 -14.62 9.46 12.74
N ALA A 289 -15.87 9.00 12.60
CA ALA A 289 -17.01 9.85 12.89
C ALA A 289 -16.99 10.24 14.38
N LYS A 290 -17.22 11.53 14.63
CA LYS A 290 -17.32 12.07 16.00
C LYS A 290 -18.57 11.59 16.70
#